data_42e57fcff6b371bda332fd2dde7af9fa
#
_entry.id   42e57fcff6b371bda332fd2dde7af9fa
#
_cell.length_a   1.000
_cell.length_b   1.000
_cell.length_c   1.000
_cell.angle_alpha   90.00
_cell.angle_beta   90.00
_cell.angle_gamma   90.00
#
_symmetry.space_group_name_H-M   'P 1'
#
loop_
_entity.id
_entity.type
_entity.pdbx_description
1 polymer ?
#
loop_
_entity_poly.entity_id
_entity_poly.type
_entity_poly.pdbx_seq_one_letter_code
_entity_poly.pdbx_strand_id
1 'polypeptide(L)'
;MPMKGRGPADLREIDRFDGGAGWIAYPDETMERASHALATDAGVWLVDPVDADGLDAFIADVGADAGTDEVAGVVVCLDRHKRDAAAIARRHGVDVYVPRWMNGVAGELDAPVTRFSGELGDSGFESFVIRDSSLPPWQEAGLYDPDTGTLVVPESLGTAAYFLADDETLGVHPMLRLTPPAEVLSRYDPERVLVGHGAGVLSAAGEAINDALASSKRNAFALYGKTAKQFIMG
;
A
#
# COMPACT_ATOMS: atom_id res chain seq x y z
N MET A 1 -1.43 -17.37 13.77
CA MET A 1 -2.03 -16.08 13.38
C MET A 1 -2.94 -16.30 12.19
N PRO A 2 -4.14 -15.69 12.13
CA PRO A 2 -5.01 -15.79 10.96
C PRO A 2 -4.38 -15.06 9.77
N MET A 3 -4.70 -15.49 8.54
CA MET A 3 -4.25 -14.79 7.33
C MET A 3 -4.78 -13.36 7.28
N LYS A 4 -6.07 -13.17 7.63
CA LYS A 4 -6.73 -11.86 7.72
C LYS A 4 -7.50 -11.75 9.04
N GLY A 5 -7.35 -10.63 9.72
CA GLY A 5 -8.10 -10.28 10.93
C GLY A 5 -9.59 -10.07 10.65
N ARG A 6 -10.41 -10.25 11.69
CA ARG A 6 -11.86 -10.03 11.69
C ARG A 6 -12.31 -9.54 13.06
N GLY A 7 -13.38 -8.78 13.11
CA GLY A 7 -13.94 -8.23 14.34
C GLY A 7 -13.39 -6.84 14.65
N PRO A 8 -13.43 -6.38 15.92
CA PRO A 8 -12.87 -5.09 16.31
C PRO A 8 -11.43 -4.98 15.89
N ALA A 9 -11.04 -3.84 15.34
CA ALA A 9 -9.73 -3.58 14.80
C ALA A 9 -9.01 -2.58 15.71
N ASP A 10 -7.83 -2.95 16.22
CA ASP A 10 -6.97 -2.09 17.02
C ASP A 10 -5.93 -1.43 16.10
N LEU A 11 -6.06 -0.13 15.90
CA LEU A 11 -5.13 0.63 15.08
C LEU A 11 -3.73 0.63 15.72
N ARG A 12 -2.76 0.11 14.97
CA ARG A 12 -1.34 0.27 15.28
C ARG A 12 -0.71 1.20 14.25
N GLU A 13 -0.27 2.35 14.71
CA GLU A 13 0.47 3.29 13.87
C GLU A 13 1.80 2.70 13.40
N ILE A 14 2.15 2.97 12.16
CA ILE A 14 3.42 2.66 11.51
C ILE A 14 3.83 3.85 10.63
N ASP A 15 5.10 3.91 10.22
CA ASP A 15 5.55 4.74 9.10
C ASP A 15 5.29 6.25 9.27
N ARG A 16 5.36 6.80 10.49
CA ARG A 16 5.22 8.25 10.64
C ARG A 16 6.43 8.99 10.07
N PHE A 17 6.14 9.96 9.23
CA PHE A 17 7.11 10.86 8.62
C PHE A 17 6.47 12.24 8.40
N ASP A 18 7.28 13.23 8.01
CA ASP A 18 6.77 14.56 7.62
C ASP A 18 5.90 14.43 6.36
N GLY A 19 4.61 14.74 6.48
CA GLY A 19 3.61 14.57 5.40
C GLY A 19 2.82 13.26 5.42
N GLY A 20 2.94 12.39 6.46
CA GLY A 20 2.08 11.22 6.52
C GLY A 20 2.40 10.20 7.59
N ALA A 21 1.50 9.22 7.71
CA ALA A 21 1.72 8.03 8.53
C ALA A 21 0.92 6.85 7.97
N GLY A 22 1.33 5.64 8.35
CA GLY A 22 0.59 4.42 8.05
C GLY A 22 -0.05 3.81 9.29
N TRP A 23 -0.94 2.86 9.07
CA TRP A 23 -1.50 2.04 10.14
C TRP A 23 -1.75 0.60 9.70
N ILE A 24 -1.74 -0.30 10.67
CA ILE A 24 -2.20 -1.68 10.55
C ILE A 24 -3.40 -1.86 11.46
N ALA A 25 -4.56 -2.18 10.89
CA ALA A 25 -5.81 -2.36 11.63
C ALA A 25 -5.86 -3.69 12.41
N TYR A 26 -5.14 -4.71 11.94
CA TYR A 26 -5.10 -6.04 12.54
C TYR A 26 -3.64 -6.49 12.75
N PRO A 27 -2.97 -6.03 13.81
CA PRO A 27 -1.54 -6.32 14.04
C PRO A 27 -1.20 -7.81 14.18
N ASP A 28 -2.20 -8.63 14.52
CA ASP A 28 -2.05 -10.08 14.71
C ASP A 28 -2.38 -10.91 13.46
N GLU A 29 -2.62 -10.28 12.30
CA GLU A 29 -2.80 -11.01 11.05
C GLU A 29 -1.47 -11.27 10.33
N THR A 30 -1.38 -12.41 9.65
CA THR A 30 -0.16 -12.77 8.89
C THR A 30 0.10 -11.82 7.71
N MET A 31 -0.96 -11.26 7.13
CA MET A 31 -0.86 -10.35 5.99
C MET A 31 -0.38 -8.95 6.37
N GLU A 32 -0.49 -8.54 7.66
CA GLU A 32 -0.12 -7.20 8.14
C GLU A 32 -0.57 -6.10 7.18
N ARG A 33 -1.88 -6.11 6.82
CA ARG A 33 -2.42 -5.14 5.85
C ARG A 33 -2.20 -3.71 6.33
N ALA A 34 -1.31 -3.01 5.67
CA ALA A 34 -1.02 -1.62 5.92
C ALA A 34 -1.87 -0.70 5.05
N SER A 35 -2.17 0.45 5.57
CA SER A 35 -2.89 1.56 4.92
C SER A 35 -2.16 2.85 5.26
N HIS A 36 -2.31 3.90 4.47
CA HIS A 36 -1.57 5.14 4.68
C HIS A 36 -2.48 6.36 4.60
N ALA A 37 -2.20 7.36 5.44
CA ALA A 37 -2.72 8.71 5.38
C ALA A 37 -1.59 9.64 4.91
N LEU A 38 -1.77 10.28 3.77
CA LEU A 38 -0.81 11.19 3.14
C LEU A 38 -1.38 12.60 3.19
N ALA A 39 -0.76 13.46 3.97
CA ALA A 39 -1.16 14.85 4.09
C ALA A 39 -0.50 15.68 2.98
N THR A 40 -1.30 16.43 2.26
CA THR A 40 -0.92 17.28 1.15
C THR A 40 -1.58 18.64 1.27
N ASP A 41 -1.23 19.61 0.43
CA ASP A 41 -1.90 20.91 0.38
C ASP A 41 -3.40 20.80 0.06
N ALA A 42 -3.82 19.72 -0.61
CA ALA A 42 -5.22 19.45 -0.94
C ALA A 42 -6.01 18.75 0.19
N GLY A 43 -5.36 18.38 1.29
CA GLY A 43 -5.95 17.60 2.37
C GLY A 43 -5.29 16.22 2.56
N VAL A 44 -5.90 15.38 3.40
CA VAL A 44 -5.39 14.04 3.70
C VAL A 44 -5.95 13.02 2.70
N TRP A 45 -5.07 12.30 2.02
CA TRP A 45 -5.39 11.19 1.13
C TRP A 45 -5.24 9.86 1.84
N LEU A 46 -6.26 8.99 1.75
CA LEU A 46 -6.23 7.68 2.37
C LEU A 46 -5.97 6.60 1.31
N VAL A 47 -4.87 5.87 1.45
CA VAL A 47 -4.44 4.86 0.49
C VAL A 47 -4.81 3.46 0.96
N ASP A 48 -5.60 2.74 0.17
CA ASP A 48 -6.02 1.35 0.42
C ASP A 48 -6.51 1.12 1.87
N PRO A 49 -7.42 1.95 2.43
CA PRO A 49 -7.66 1.97 3.85
C PRO A 49 -8.42 0.75 4.36
N VAL A 50 -8.01 0.26 5.54
CA VAL A 50 -8.73 -0.67 6.41
C VAL A 50 -9.25 0.10 7.60
N ASP A 51 -10.55 -0.02 7.90
CA ASP A 51 -11.18 0.68 9.01
C ASP A 51 -10.73 0.10 10.36
N ALA A 52 -10.63 0.97 11.37
CA ALA A 52 -10.18 0.62 12.71
C ALA A 52 -10.75 1.61 13.75
N ASP A 53 -10.82 1.16 15.00
CA ASP A 53 -11.19 2.03 16.11
C ASP A 53 -10.14 3.14 16.26
N GLY A 54 -10.60 4.40 16.35
CA GLY A 54 -9.74 5.57 16.45
C GLY A 54 -9.18 6.09 15.13
N LEU A 55 -9.57 5.52 13.97
CA LEU A 55 -9.03 5.94 12.66
C LEU A 55 -9.29 7.42 12.37
N ASP A 56 -10.46 7.96 12.68
CA ASP A 56 -10.77 9.36 12.40
C ASP A 56 -9.89 10.33 13.23
N ALA A 57 -9.58 9.95 14.48
CA ALA A 57 -8.66 10.71 15.32
C ALA A 57 -7.20 10.64 14.80
N PHE A 58 -6.79 9.48 14.30
CA PHE A 58 -5.50 9.29 13.66
C PHE A 58 -5.35 10.13 12.39
N ILE A 59 -6.38 10.14 11.52
CA ILE A 59 -6.40 10.97 10.31
C ILE A 59 -6.30 12.46 10.65
N ALA A 60 -7.06 12.91 11.66
CA ALA A 60 -7.02 14.29 12.12
C ALA A 60 -5.63 14.68 12.68
N ASP A 61 -4.97 13.77 13.38
CA ASP A 61 -3.60 14.00 13.90
C ASP A 61 -2.59 14.14 12.76
N VAL A 62 -2.65 13.25 11.75
CA VAL A 62 -1.80 13.35 10.55
C VAL A 62 -2.07 14.65 9.78
N GLY A 63 -3.31 15.04 9.63
CA GLY A 63 -3.67 16.29 8.97
C GLY A 63 -3.21 17.53 9.74
N ALA A 64 -3.31 17.52 11.07
CA ALA A 64 -2.88 18.63 11.92
C ALA A 64 -1.39 18.93 11.78
N ASP A 65 -0.54 17.90 11.61
CA ASP A 65 0.91 18.05 11.37
C ASP A 65 1.18 18.81 10.06
N ALA A 66 0.28 18.71 9.08
CA ALA A 66 0.36 19.42 7.79
C ALA A 66 -0.54 20.65 7.70
N GLY A 67 -1.24 21.01 8.80
CA GLY A 67 -2.10 22.21 8.86
C GLY A 67 -3.44 22.06 8.13
N THR A 68 -3.93 20.83 7.92
CA THR A 68 -5.23 20.54 7.32
C THR A 68 -6.08 19.68 8.27
N ASP A 69 -7.40 19.79 8.18
CA ASP A 69 -8.38 18.94 8.89
C ASP A 69 -9.34 18.20 7.93
N GLU A 70 -9.11 18.36 6.63
CA GLU A 70 -9.97 17.82 5.58
C GLU A 70 -9.39 16.53 5.01
N VAL A 71 -10.24 15.51 4.81
CA VAL A 71 -9.93 14.36 3.97
C VAL A 71 -10.20 14.74 2.52
N ALA A 72 -9.19 14.67 1.66
CA ALA A 72 -9.29 15.02 0.25
C ALA A 72 -9.93 13.88 -0.58
N GLY A 73 -9.65 12.64 -0.21
CA GLY A 73 -10.18 11.48 -0.91
C GLY A 73 -9.61 10.15 -0.41
N VAL A 74 -10.19 9.08 -0.92
CA VAL A 74 -9.71 7.71 -0.71
C VAL A 74 -9.22 7.17 -2.04
N VAL A 75 -8.05 6.55 -2.11
CA VAL A 75 -7.54 5.94 -3.35
C VAL A 75 -7.40 4.43 -3.20
N VAL A 76 -7.82 3.69 -4.23
CA VAL A 76 -7.60 2.25 -4.37
C VAL A 76 -6.52 2.01 -5.42
N CYS A 77 -5.38 1.49 -4.97
CA CYS A 77 -4.20 1.28 -5.80
C CYS A 77 -4.01 -0.17 -6.27
N LEU A 78 -4.78 -1.12 -5.73
CA LEU A 78 -4.79 -2.52 -6.17
C LEU A 78 -6.23 -3.03 -6.34
N ASP A 79 -6.50 -3.78 -7.39
CA ASP A 79 -7.84 -4.34 -7.69
C ASP A 79 -8.46 -5.14 -6.52
N ARG A 80 -7.64 -5.71 -5.64
CA ARG A 80 -8.02 -6.46 -4.44
C ARG A 80 -8.07 -5.63 -3.16
N HIS A 81 -7.57 -4.39 -3.17
CA HIS A 81 -7.47 -3.52 -1.98
C HIS A 81 -8.65 -2.56 -1.83
N LYS A 82 -9.82 -2.92 -2.32
CA LYS A 82 -11.07 -2.18 -2.05
C LYS A 82 -11.33 -2.03 -0.56
N ARG A 83 -10.97 -3.06 0.24
CA ARG A 83 -10.98 -3.05 1.71
C ARG A 83 -12.23 -2.31 2.23
N ASP A 84 -12.04 -1.28 3.08
CA ASP A 84 -13.11 -0.47 3.64
C ASP A 84 -13.23 0.92 2.96
N ALA A 85 -12.60 1.09 1.79
CA ALA A 85 -12.52 2.34 1.06
C ALA A 85 -13.88 3.03 0.86
N ALA A 86 -14.92 2.28 0.43
CA ALA A 86 -16.24 2.83 0.21
C ALA A 86 -16.92 3.30 1.50
N ALA A 87 -16.76 2.59 2.61
CA ALA A 87 -17.34 2.95 3.90
C ALA A 87 -16.69 4.22 4.45
N ILE A 88 -15.36 4.30 4.39
CA ILE A 88 -14.58 5.45 4.84
C ILE A 88 -14.86 6.68 3.97
N ALA A 89 -14.90 6.53 2.65
CA ALA A 89 -15.23 7.62 1.74
C ALA A 89 -16.61 8.23 2.03
N ARG A 90 -17.62 7.40 2.25
CA ARG A 90 -18.97 7.88 2.66
C ARG A 90 -18.96 8.57 4.01
N ARG A 91 -18.19 8.07 4.98
CA ARG A 91 -18.08 8.67 6.32
C ARG A 91 -17.52 10.09 6.28
N HIS A 92 -16.53 10.31 5.41
CA HIS A 92 -15.90 11.62 5.23
C HIS A 92 -16.55 12.47 4.13
N GLY A 93 -17.53 11.95 3.38
CA GLY A 93 -18.22 12.69 2.32
C GLY A 93 -17.35 12.96 1.09
N VAL A 94 -16.39 12.08 0.80
CA VAL A 94 -15.45 12.18 -0.32
C VAL A 94 -15.61 11.04 -1.33
N ASP A 95 -15.00 11.18 -2.50
CA ASP A 95 -14.99 10.15 -3.53
C ASP A 95 -13.91 9.08 -3.27
N VAL A 96 -14.15 7.88 -3.80
CA VAL A 96 -13.10 6.88 -3.99
C VAL A 96 -12.45 7.09 -5.34
N TYR A 97 -11.13 7.33 -5.35
CA TYR A 97 -10.35 7.50 -6.57
C TYR A 97 -9.81 6.15 -7.04
N VAL A 98 -10.01 5.86 -8.33
CA VAL A 98 -9.57 4.60 -8.96
C VAL A 98 -8.87 4.92 -10.27
N PRO A 99 -7.65 4.41 -10.52
CA PRO A 99 -6.98 4.58 -11.81
C PRO A 99 -7.89 4.18 -12.98
N ARG A 100 -7.96 5.00 -14.01
CA ARG A 100 -8.90 4.83 -15.12
C ARG A 100 -8.77 3.48 -15.83
N TRP A 101 -7.57 2.92 -15.85
CA TRP A 101 -7.28 1.65 -16.50
C TRP A 101 -7.63 0.42 -15.66
N MET A 102 -7.87 0.57 -14.35
CA MET A 102 -8.36 -0.51 -13.48
C MET A 102 -9.84 -0.80 -13.77
N ASN A 103 -10.09 -1.79 -14.63
CA ASN A 103 -11.43 -2.15 -15.01
C ASN A 103 -12.12 -3.01 -13.94
N GLY A 104 -13.41 -2.76 -13.70
CA GLY A 104 -14.23 -3.52 -12.76
C GLY A 104 -14.23 -2.97 -11.33
N VAL A 105 -13.13 -2.42 -10.83
CA VAL A 105 -13.00 -1.95 -9.44
C VAL A 105 -14.09 -0.94 -9.06
N ALA A 106 -14.34 0.06 -9.91
CA ALA A 106 -15.33 1.09 -9.65
C ALA A 106 -16.76 0.54 -9.50
N GLY A 107 -17.12 -0.51 -10.24
CA GLY A 107 -18.45 -1.14 -10.17
C GLY A 107 -18.68 -1.99 -8.92
N GLU A 108 -17.62 -2.27 -8.16
CA GLU A 108 -17.69 -3.04 -6.92
C GLU A 108 -17.67 -2.16 -5.65
N LEU A 109 -17.57 -0.83 -5.82
CA LEU A 109 -17.52 0.14 -4.72
C LEU A 109 -18.90 0.78 -4.50
N ASP A 110 -19.44 0.65 -3.30
CA ASP A 110 -20.67 1.31 -2.87
C ASP A 110 -20.38 2.73 -2.33
N ALA A 111 -19.82 3.58 -3.21
CA ALA A 111 -19.53 4.99 -2.94
C ALA A 111 -19.40 5.74 -4.27
N PRO A 112 -19.47 7.09 -4.29
CA PRO A 112 -19.07 7.87 -5.46
C PRO A 112 -17.62 7.56 -5.86
N VAL A 113 -17.37 7.41 -7.16
CA VAL A 113 -16.06 7.05 -7.70
C VAL A 113 -15.61 8.06 -8.73
N THR A 114 -14.44 8.64 -8.49
CA THR A 114 -13.71 9.44 -9.48
C THR A 114 -12.63 8.61 -10.16
N ARG A 115 -12.67 8.54 -11.52
CA ARG A 115 -11.70 7.83 -12.35
C ARG A 115 -10.60 8.80 -12.78
N PHE A 116 -9.35 8.56 -12.39
CA PHE A 116 -8.23 9.45 -12.66
C PHE A 116 -7.12 8.81 -13.50
N SER A 117 -6.22 9.64 -14.05
CA SER A 117 -5.01 9.24 -14.77
C SER A 117 -3.94 10.30 -14.53
N GLY A 118 -2.68 9.89 -14.37
CA GLY A 118 -1.60 10.78 -13.98
C GLY A 118 -1.70 11.14 -12.51
N GLU A 119 -1.79 12.41 -12.20
CA GLU A 119 -1.85 12.90 -10.83
C GLU A 119 -3.13 12.48 -10.10
N LEU A 120 -3.01 12.11 -8.83
CA LEU A 120 -4.10 11.79 -7.93
C LEU A 120 -4.72 13.08 -7.39
N GLY A 121 -5.79 13.56 -8.01
CA GLY A 121 -6.36 14.88 -7.67
C GLY A 121 -5.29 15.96 -7.73
N ASP A 122 -5.28 16.85 -6.75
CA ASP A 122 -4.26 17.90 -6.59
C ASP A 122 -3.26 17.55 -5.47
N SER A 123 -2.88 16.25 -5.37
CA SER A 123 -2.08 15.72 -4.26
C SER A 123 -0.57 15.85 -4.45
N GLY A 124 -0.09 16.10 -5.67
CA GLY A 124 1.33 15.99 -6.04
C GLY A 124 1.78 14.53 -6.32
N PHE A 125 0.95 13.54 -5.98
CA PHE A 125 1.26 12.14 -6.27
C PHE A 125 0.88 11.75 -7.70
N GLU A 126 1.86 11.35 -8.51
CA GLU A 126 1.63 10.80 -9.83
C GLU A 126 1.41 9.28 -9.77
N SER A 127 0.36 8.81 -10.43
CA SER A 127 0.10 7.37 -10.54
C SER A 127 0.76 6.76 -11.78
N PHE A 128 1.27 5.55 -11.60
CA PHE A 128 1.85 4.75 -12.69
C PHE A 128 1.43 3.29 -12.59
N VAL A 129 1.52 2.57 -13.70
CA VAL A 129 1.20 1.14 -13.73
C VAL A 129 2.40 0.33 -13.24
N ILE A 130 2.26 -0.37 -12.12
CA ILE A 130 3.23 -1.40 -11.70
C ILE A 130 2.95 -2.68 -12.46
N ARG A 131 1.68 -3.10 -12.51
CA ARG A 131 1.26 -4.31 -13.20
C ARG A 131 -0.17 -4.20 -13.70
N ASP A 132 -0.40 -4.66 -14.93
CA ASP A 132 -1.73 -4.91 -15.50
C ASP A 132 -1.67 -6.27 -16.21
N SER A 133 -2.29 -7.29 -15.62
CA SER A 133 -2.23 -8.66 -16.08
C SER A 133 -3.60 -9.34 -15.92
N SER A 134 -3.99 -10.10 -16.95
CA SER A 134 -5.21 -10.92 -16.90
C SER A 134 -4.95 -12.35 -16.38
N LEU A 135 -3.68 -12.81 -16.38
CA LEU A 135 -3.32 -14.15 -15.93
C LEU A 135 -1.94 -14.15 -15.22
N PRO A 136 -1.88 -14.33 -13.91
CA PRO A 136 -3.00 -14.20 -12.98
C PRO A 136 -3.60 -12.78 -13.03
N PRO A 137 -4.90 -12.61 -12.70
CA PRO A 137 -5.50 -11.28 -12.62
C PRO A 137 -4.77 -10.41 -11.59
N TRP A 138 -4.30 -9.23 -12.02
CA TRP A 138 -3.53 -8.34 -11.17
C TRP A 138 -3.48 -6.95 -11.78
N GLN A 139 -4.14 -6.00 -11.15
CA GLN A 139 -4.08 -4.59 -11.53
C GLN A 139 -3.55 -3.77 -10.37
N GLU A 140 -2.33 -3.26 -10.47
CA GLU A 140 -1.62 -2.53 -9.42
C GLU A 140 -1.06 -1.22 -9.95
N ALA A 141 -1.42 -0.12 -9.30
CA ALA A 141 -0.86 1.20 -9.49
C ALA A 141 0.14 1.52 -8.38
N GLY A 142 1.24 2.16 -8.71
CA GLY A 142 2.08 2.88 -7.75
C GLY A 142 1.67 4.36 -7.71
N LEU A 143 2.02 5.03 -6.62
CA LEU A 143 1.95 6.47 -6.49
C LEU A 143 3.36 6.98 -6.17
N TYR A 144 3.79 8.06 -6.80
CA TYR A 144 5.08 8.67 -6.54
C TYR A 144 4.94 10.19 -6.45
N ASP A 145 5.44 10.74 -5.36
CA ASP A 145 5.59 12.17 -5.18
C ASP A 145 7.09 12.52 -5.32
N PRO A 146 7.49 13.21 -6.41
CA PRO A 146 8.88 13.54 -6.65
C PRO A 146 9.41 14.62 -5.69
N ASP A 147 8.56 15.46 -5.13
CA ASP A 147 8.97 16.57 -4.25
C ASP A 147 9.38 16.06 -2.86
N THR A 148 8.68 15.04 -2.36
CA THR A 148 8.98 14.43 -1.06
C THR A 148 9.78 13.12 -1.19
N GLY A 149 9.96 12.59 -2.41
CA GLY A 149 10.57 11.30 -2.64
C GLY A 149 9.78 10.13 -2.04
N THR A 150 8.46 10.25 -1.95
CA THR A 150 7.59 9.21 -1.36
C THR A 150 7.02 8.30 -2.46
N LEU A 151 7.30 7.01 -2.36
CA LEU A 151 6.77 5.98 -3.26
C LEU A 151 5.80 5.08 -2.50
N VAL A 152 4.64 4.79 -3.11
CA VAL A 152 3.67 3.80 -2.60
C VAL A 152 3.63 2.61 -3.54
N VAL A 153 3.85 1.40 -3.00
CA VAL A 153 3.78 0.12 -3.72
C VAL A 153 2.84 -0.83 -2.96
N PRO A 154 1.60 -1.01 -3.42
CA PRO A 154 0.55 -1.69 -2.64
C PRO A 154 0.79 -3.17 -2.37
N GLU A 155 1.36 -3.92 -3.33
CA GLU A 155 1.42 -5.38 -3.26
C GLU A 155 2.71 -5.99 -3.82
N SER A 156 3.31 -5.40 -4.85
CA SER A 156 4.49 -5.97 -5.50
C SER A 156 5.70 -6.03 -4.56
N LEU A 157 5.76 -5.16 -3.57
CA LEU A 157 6.75 -5.14 -2.48
C LEU A 157 6.05 -5.20 -1.13
N GLY A 158 6.73 -5.73 -0.10
CA GLY A 158 6.23 -5.76 1.26
C GLY A 158 7.31 -6.13 2.27
N THR A 159 7.06 -5.81 3.53
CA THR A 159 7.94 -6.09 4.67
C THR A 159 7.33 -7.08 5.66
N ALA A 160 6.04 -7.44 5.52
CA ALA A 160 5.44 -8.48 6.31
C ALA A 160 6.22 -9.81 6.15
N ALA A 161 6.30 -10.61 7.20
CA ALA A 161 7.09 -11.84 7.22
C ALA A 161 6.75 -12.83 6.07
N TYR A 162 5.55 -12.73 5.53
CA TYR A 162 5.08 -13.48 4.37
C TYR A 162 5.84 -13.11 3.08
N PHE A 163 6.33 -11.88 2.96
CA PHE A 163 7.10 -11.38 1.82
C PHE A 163 8.57 -11.72 1.91
N LEU A 164 9.12 -11.91 3.11
CA LEU A 164 10.56 -11.91 3.35
C LEU A 164 11.17 -13.31 3.32
N ALA A 165 12.22 -13.49 2.55
CA ALA A 165 13.21 -14.53 2.78
C ALA A 165 14.18 -14.09 3.90
N ASP A 166 15.03 -15.01 4.38
CA ASP A 166 15.70 -14.91 5.69
C ASP A 166 16.35 -13.55 6.02
N ASP A 167 17.08 -12.93 5.10
CA ASP A 167 17.85 -11.70 5.37
C ASP A 167 17.25 -10.45 4.67
N GLU A 168 16.06 -10.55 4.11
CA GLU A 168 15.43 -9.42 3.41
C GLU A 168 14.76 -8.46 4.37
N THR A 169 14.97 -7.17 4.18
CA THR A 169 14.26 -6.09 4.88
C THR A 169 13.05 -5.61 4.09
N LEU A 170 13.09 -5.76 2.76
CA LEU A 170 12.01 -5.53 1.81
C LEU A 170 11.99 -6.70 0.83
N GLY A 171 10.83 -7.28 0.56
CA GLY A 171 10.71 -8.44 -0.30
C GLY A 171 9.74 -8.22 -1.46
N VAL A 172 10.00 -8.88 -2.58
CA VAL A 172 9.04 -8.96 -3.68
C VAL A 172 7.95 -9.96 -3.32
N HIS A 173 6.69 -9.66 -3.66
CA HIS A 173 5.55 -10.55 -3.44
C HIS A 173 5.86 -11.98 -3.92
N PRO A 174 5.54 -13.03 -3.16
CA PRO A 174 5.91 -14.42 -3.49
C PRO A 174 5.56 -14.83 -4.93
N MET A 175 4.38 -14.46 -5.43
CA MET A 175 3.97 -14.78 -6.80
C MET A 175 4.75 -14.04 -7.88
N LEU A 176 5.43 -12.96 -7.56
CA LEU A 176 6.17 -12.12 -8.51
C LEU A 176 7.67 -12.35 -8.47
N ARG A 177 8.19 -13.16 -7.56
CA ARG A 177 9.63 -13.33 -7.37
C ARG A 177 10.38 -13.82 -8.61
N LEU A 178 9.76 -14.61 -9.45
CA LEU A 178 10.37 -15.08 -10.71
C LEU A 178 10.29 -14.04 -11.83
N THR A 179 9.35 -13.11 -11.75
CA THR A 179 9.11 -12.03 -12.72
C THR A 179 8.85 -10.71 -11.98
N PRO A 180 9.82 -10.20 -11.20
CA PRO A 180 9.63 -8.97 -10.44
C PRO A 180 9.41 -7.77 -11.37
N PRO A 181 8.68 -6.73 -10.93
CA PRO A 181 8.43 -5.53 -11.75
C PRO A 181 9.65 -4.59 -11.76
N ALA A 182 10.85 -5.15 -12.02
CA ALA A 182 12.10 -4.43 -11.95
C ALA A 182 12.20 -3.29 -12.96
N GLU A 183 11.71 -3.51 -14.18
CA GLU A 183 11.74 -2.51 -15.25
C GLU A 183 10.96 -1.23 -14.93
N VAL A 184 9.93 -1.35 -14.08
CA VAL A 184 9.10 -0.23 -13.66
C VAL A 184 9.67 0.41 -12.39
N LEU A 185 9.91 -0.38 -11.35
CA LEU A 185 10.27 0.15 -10.03
C LEU A 185 11.71 0.70 -9.97
N SER A 186 12.64 0.20 -10.78
CA SER A 186 14.02 0.73 -10.85
C SER A 186 14.13 2.10 -11.52
N ARG A 187 13.03 2.66 -12.02
CA ARG A 187 13.02 4.04 -12.56
C ARG A 187 12.94 5.10 -11.45
N TYR A 188 12.59 4.68 -10.24
CA TYR A 188 12.40 5.56 -9.08
C TYR A 188 13.56 5.36 -8.11
N ASP A 189 14.03 6.48 -7.55
CA ASP A 189 15.01 6.52 -6.47
C ASP A 189 14.39 7.24 -5.27
N PRO A 190 13.42 6.61 -4.59
CA PRO A 190 12.67 7.25 -3.53
C PRO A 190 13.48 7.33 -2.23
N GLU A 191 13.22 8.38 -1.45
CA GLU A 191 13.68 8.53 -0.07
C GLU A 191 13.02 7.46 0.82
N ARG A 192 11.70 7.28 0.64
CA ARG A 192 10.88 6.29 1.37
C ARG A 192 9.95 5.50 0.47
N VAL A 193 9.67 4.25 0.86
CA VAL A 193 8.64 3.43 0.22
C VAL A 193 7.64 2.94 1.25
N LEU A 194 6.37 3.21 0.97
CA LEU A 194 5.22 2.74 1.73
C LEU A 194 4.64 1.51 1.03
N VAL A 195 4.35 0.47 1.81
CA VAL A 195 3.89 -0.81 1.26
C VAL A 195 2.53 -1.21 1.83
N GLY A 196 1.75 -1.99 1.11
CA GLY A 196 0.42 -2.42 1.57
C GLY A 196 0.44 -3.60 2.55
N HIS A 197 1.65 -4.13 2.89
CA HIS A 197 1.83 -5.26 3.79
C HIS A 197 3.10 -5.12 4.64
N GLY A 198 2.92 -4.87 5.94
CA GLY A 198 3.98 -4.53 6.89
C GLY A 198 4.31 -3.04 6.91
N ALA A 199 5.32 -2.65 7.67
CA ALA A 199 5.80 -1.27 7.72
C ALA A 199 6.63 -0.93 6.48
N GLY A 200 6.62 0.34 6.06
CA GLY A 200 7.43 0.84 4.96
C GLY A 200 8.93 0.92 5.29
N VAL A 201 9.72 1.37 4.32
CA VAL A 201 11.13 1.69 4.50
C VAL A 201 11.26 3.21 4.36
N LEU A 202 11.59 3.90 5.46
CA LEU A 202 11.52 5.36 5.55
C LEU A 202 12.84 6.07 5.23
N SER A 203 13.88 5.32 4.91
CA SER A 203 15.18 5.88 4.49
C SER A 203 15.91 4.92 3.59
N ALA A 204 16.71 5.42 2.65
CA ALA A 204 17.45 4.62 1.67
C ALA A 204 16.55 3.62 0.91
N ALA A 205 15.29 4.00 0.65
CA ALA A 205 14.31 3.10 0.06
C ALA A 205 14.67 2.70 -1.37
N GLY A 206 15.33 3.57 -2.14
CA GLY A 206 15.84 3.24 -3.47
C GLY A 206 16.84 2.08 -3.45
N GLU A 207 17.76 2.04 -2.49
CA GLU A 207 18.69 0.92 -2.29
C GLU A 207 17.94 -0.36 -1.91
N ALA A 208 17.02 -0.28 -0.93
CA ALA A 208 16.23 -1.43 -0.49
C ALA A 208 15.40 -2.04 -1.62
N ILE A 209 14.79 -1.21 -2.48
CA ILE A 209 14.06 -1.65 -3.66
C ILE A 209 14.98 -2.38 -4.64
N ASN A 210 16.13 -1.80 -4.95
CA ASN A 210 17.11 -2.39 -5.86
C ASN A 210 17.60 -3.76 -5.35
N ASP A 211 17.88 -3.87 -4.05
CA ASP A 211 18.29 -5.11 -3.41
C ASP A 211 17.19 -6.17 -3.45
N ALA A 212 15.93 -5.79 -3.12
CA ALA A 212 14.78 -6.68 -3.19
C ALA A 212 14.57 -7.22 -4.61
N LEU A 213 14.64 -6.36 -5.62
CA LEU A 213 14.49 -6.75 -7.03
C LEU A 213 15.62 -7.64 -7.51
N ALA A 214 16.86 -7.31 -7.19
CA ALA A 214 18.06 -8.08 -7.60
C ALA A 214 18.13 -9.46 -6.95
N SER A 215 17.73 -9.57 -5.67
CA SER A 215 17.72 -10.83 -4.91
C SER A 215 16.51 -11.71 -5.15
N SER A 216 15.43 -11.15 -5.70
CA SER A 216 14.10 -11.75 -5.81
C SER A 216 14.09 -13.18 -6.31
N LYS A 217 14.72 -13.44 -7.48
CA LYS A 217 14.75 -14.78 -8.10
C LYS A 217 15.57 -15.78 -7.28
N ARG A 218 16.71 -15.33 -6.76
CA ARG A 218 17.62 -16.16 -5.95
C ARG A 218 16.92 -16.62 -4.67
N ASN A 219 16.20 -15.73 -4.03
CA ASN A 219 15.54 -15.97 -2.74
C ASN A 219 14.15 -16.63 -2.88
N ALA A 220 13.63 -16.81 -4.10
CA ALA A 220 12.33 -17.42 -4.35
C ALA A 220 12.22 -18.82 -3.74
N PHE A 221 13.23 -19.69 -3.94
CA PHE A 221 13.21 -21.05 -3.44
C PHE A 221 13.29 -21.13 -1.91
N ALA A 222 14.06 -20.24 -1.28
CA ALA A 222 14.15 -20.16 0.18
C ALA A 222 12.79 -19.78 0.78
N LEU A 223 12.14 -18.76 0.23
CA LEU A 223 10.81 -18.33 0.65
C LEU A 223 9.75 -19.43 0.48
N TYR A 224 9.71 -20.09 -0.68
CA TYR A 224 8.74 -21.18 -0.94
C TYR A 224 8.96 -22.36 0.01
N GLY A 225 10.23 -22.69 0.33
CA GLY A 225 10.57 -23.71 1.32
C GLY A 225 10.13 -23.36 2.73
N LYS A 226 10.27 -22.09 3.14
CA LYS A 226 9.79 -21.56 4.42
C LYS A 226 8.25 -21.64 4.52
N THR A 227 7.55 -21.19 3.49
CA THR A 227 6.09 -21.23 3.42
C THR A 227 5.56 -22.65 3.47
N ALA A 228 6.16 -23.58 2.71
CA ALA A 228 5.74 -24.99 2.72
C ALA A 228 5.92 -25.64 4.10
N LYS A 229 7.01 -25.34 4.83
CA LYS A 229 7.22 -25.82 6.21
C LYS A 229 6.14 -25.31 7.18
N GLN A 230 5.75 -24.03 7.06
CA GLN A 230 4.68 -23.47 7.91
C GLN A 230 3.33 -24.16 7.68
N PHE A 231 3.00 -24.54 6.45
CA PHE A 231 1.75 -25.26 6.13
C PHE A 231 1.75 -26.73 6.60
N ILE A 232 2.93 -27.35 6.76
CA ILE A 232 3.04 -28.76 7.20
C ILE A 232 3.06 -28.88 8.73
N MET A 233 3.53 -27.83 9.44
CA MET A 233 3.73 -27.86 10.90
C MET A 233 2.65 -27.10 11.68
N GLY A 234 1.71 -26.42 11.04
CA GLY A 234 0.54 -25.75 11.64
C GLY A 234 -0.74 -26.49 11.30
#